data_5c3f97d7c53b2509c558650512d379fa
#
_entry.id   5c3f97d7c53b2509c558650512d379fa
#
_cell.length_a   1.000
_cell.length_b   1.000
_cell.length_c   1.000
_cell.angle_alpha   90.00
_cell.angle_beta   90.00
_cell.angle_gamma   90.00
#
_symmetry.space_group_name_H-M   'P 1'
#
loop_
_entity.id
_entity.type
_entity.pdbx_description
1 polymer ?
#
loop_
_entity_poly.entity_id
_entity_poly.type
_entity_poly.pdbx_seq_one_letter_code
_entity_poly.pdbx_strand_id
1 'polypeptide(L)'
;MTWLEIAKSLAPGRSLRVSHCNPSDKSAVTSAGEHGWSLYCFRCGGTVEFEPYPELSLQDKLNKLNQARQADEYHEYATTLPQPVEFSLSKWPITHRVWLHKAGLNNDDIAMLGIYYNSKTDRVVLPVMRDERVVYWQARGFDTSRAKYINPSVADPPAAKFGEGSSIVLTEDYLSAFRVGQHTEAWALLGTALKPGVLSELLPYQGTIKIWLDPDFAGQSKGRDAARLLRTYGKSVVMLHSDRDPKLLSSSEIKDILCAD
;
A
#
# COMPACT_ATOMS: atom_id res chain seq x y z
N MET A 1 -35.74 -4.05 -4.23
CA MET A 1 -34.57 -4.76 -3.66
C MET A 1 -34.46 -4.33 -2.21
N THR A 2 -34.56 -5.24 -1.28
CA THR A 2 -34.43 -4.96 0.16
C THR A 2 -32.98 -4.66 0.52
N TRP A 3 -32.75 -4.03 1.67
CA TRP A 3 -31.39 -3.78 2.14
C TRP A 3 -30.57 -5.07 2.27
N LEU A 4 -31.21 -6.16 2.68
CA LEU A 4 -30.58 -7.46 2.85
C LEU A 4 -30.18 -8.10 1.52
N GLU A 5 -30.99 -7.97 0.48
CA GLU A 5 -30.63 -8.42 -0.88
C GLU A 5 -29.41 -7.66 -1.40
N ILE A 6 -29.36 -6.37 -1.14
CA ILE A 6 -28.19 -5.54 -1.49
C ILE A 6 -26.98 -5.98 -0.68
N ALA A 7 -27.13 -6.18 0.64
CA ALA A 7 -26.05 -6.64 1.50
C ALA A 7 -25.47 -8.00 1.07
N LYS A 8 -26.36 -8.93 0.70
CA LYS A 8 -25.96 -10.27 0.18
C LYS A 8 -25.21 -10.23 -1.14
N SER A 9 -25.38 -9.18 -1.94
CA SER A 9 -24.64 -8.97 -3.18
C SER A 9 -23.23 -8.38 -2.97
N LEU A 10 -22.91 -7.88 -1.77
CA LEU A 10 -21.62 -7.28 -1.46
C LEU A 10 -20.57 -8.36 -1.14
N ALA A 11 -19.34 -8.11 -1.57
CA ALA A 11 -18.22 -8.90 -1.11
C ALA A 11 -17.99 -8.69 0.40
N PRO A 12 -17.47 -9.68 1.14
CA PRO A 12 -17.15 -9.57 2.56
C PRO A 12 -16.31 -8.32 2.88
N GLY A 13 -16.66 -7.60 3.94
CA GLY A 13 -16.01 -6.35 4.34
C GLY A 13 -16.43 -5.11 3.52
N ARG A 14 -17.34 -5.25 2.55
CA ARG A 14 -17.83 -4.12 1.75
C ARG A 14 -19.12 -3.54 2.30
N SER A 15 -19.33 -2.25 2.01
CA SER A 15 -20.53 -1.54 2.37
C SER A 15 -21.02 -0.66 1.23
N LEU A 16 -22.34 -0.37 1.22
CA LEU A 16 -22.99 0.47 0.22
C LEU A 16 -24.02 1.39 0.90
N ARG A 17 -24.12 2.63 0.42
CA ARG A 17 -25.18 3.55 0.85
C ARG A 17 -26.50 3.20 0.15
N VAL A 18 -27.55 3.08 0.96
CA VAL A 18 -28.91 2.74 0.51
C VAL A 18 -29.92 3.70 1.09
N SER A 19 -31.10 3.75 0.48
CA SER A 19 -32.28 4.44 1.04
C SER A 19 -32.93 3.53 2.08
N HIS A 20 -33.39 4.09 3.21
CA HIS A 20 -34.12 3.36 4.24
C HIS A 20 -35.43 4.05 4.58
N CYS A 21 -35.44 5.07 5.43
CA CYS A 21 -36.64 5.78 5.89
C CYS A 21 -37.10 6.87 4.91
N ASN A 22 -36.32 7.25 3.93
CA ASN A 22 -36.69 8.17 2.87
C ASN A 22 -36.15 7.65 1.52
N PRO A 23 -37.06 7.36 0.54
CA PRO A 23 -36.65 6.85 -0.77
C PRO A 23 -35.79 7.83 -1.58
N SER A 24 -35.86 9.11 -1.29
CA SER A 24 -35.15 10.14 -2.04
C SER A 24 -33.70 10.40 -1.57
N ASP A 25 -33.29 9.78 -0.47
CA ASP A 25 -31.91 9.93 0.04
C ASP A 25 -31.25 8.58 0.37
N LYS A 26 -29.91 8.57 0.38
CA LYS A 26 -29.11 7.41 0.74
C LYS A 26 -28.53 7.59 2.15
N SER A 27 -29.42 7.74 3.13
CA SER A 27 -29.07 8.01 4.53
C SER A 27 -28.73 6.78 5.35
N ALA A 28 -28.78 5.60 4.76
CA ALA A 28 -28.39 4.36 5.43
C ALA A 28 -27.16 3.72 4.76
N VAL A 29 -26.46 2.87 5.50
CA VAL A 29 -25.35 2.05 5.03
C VAL A 29 -25.67 0.58 5.30
N THR A 30 -25.67 -0.24 4.27
CA THR A 30 -25.69 -1.70 4.41
C THR A 30 -24.30 -2.26 4.22
N SER A 31 -23.94 -3.31 4.95
CA SER A 31 -22.62 -3.93 4.90
C SER A 31 -22.66 -5.44 5.03
N ALA A 32 -21.69 -6.10 4.39
CA ALA A 32 -21.36 -7.50 4.61
C ALA A 32 -20.17 -7.57 5.59
N GLY A 33 -20.48 -7.67 6.90
CA GLY A 33 -19.49 -7.70 7.98
C GLY A 33 -18.85 -9.07 8.17
N GLU A 34 -18.12 -9.24 9.29
CA GLU A 34 -17.44 -10.49 9.62
C GLU A 34 -18.42 -11.60 10.04
N HIS A 35 -19.51 -11.24 10.72
CA HIS A 35 -20.44 -12.21 11.33
C HIS A 35 -21.81 -12.23 10.67
N GLY A 36 -22.07 -11.35 9.70
CA GLY A 36 -23.38 -11.24 9.04
C GLY A 36 -23.52 -9.95 8.24
N TRP A 37 -24.74 -9.74 7.79
CA TRP A 37 -25.14 -8.53 7.09
C TRP A 37 -25.75 -7.54 8.06
N SER A 38 -25.49 -6.25 7.88
CA SER A 38 -26.03 -5.20 8.75
C SER A 38 -26.53 -4.00 7.95
N LEU A 39 -27.50 -3.29 8.55
CA LEU A 39 -27.98 -1.99 8.08
C LEU A 39 -27.94 -0.98 9.22
N TYR A 40 -27.33 0.16 8.98
CA TYR A 40 -27.32 1.30 9.90
C TYR A 40 -27.91 2.54 9.20
N CYS A 41 -28.89 3.19 9.79
CA CYS A 41 -29.49 4.40 9.24
C CYS A 41 -29.18 5.63 10.10
N PHE A 42 -28.45 6.57 9.54
CA PHE A 42 -28.07 7.81 10.21
C PHE A 42 -29.26 8.74 10.52
N ARG A 43 -30.36 8.62 9.76
CA ARG A 43 -31.55 9.44 9.95
C ARG A 43 -32.47 8.91 11.07
N CYS A 44 -32.62 7.61 11.20
CA CYS A 44 -33.43 6.96 12.21
C CYS A 44 -32.77 6.91 13.59
N GLY A 45 -31.56 7.43 13.74
CA GLY A 45 -30.84 7.46 15.01
C GLY A 45 -30.33 6.09 15.49
N GLY A 46 -29.91 5.24 14.57
CA GLY A 46 -29.19 4.02 14.91
C GLY A 46 -30.00 2.75 14.98
N THR A 47 -31.11 2.64 14.26
CA THR A 47 -31.75 1.33 14.04
C THR A 47 -30.75 0.45 13.29
N VAL A 48 -30.12 -0.49 13.98
CA VAL A 48 -29.24 -1.50 13.39
C VAL A 48 -30.10 -2.73 13.13
N GLU A 49 -30.31 -3.03 11.87
CA GLU A 49 -30.81 -4.34 11.46
C GLU A 49 -29.60 -5.24 11.21
N PHE A 50 -29.61 -6.45 11.74
CA PHE A 50 -28.53 -7.43 11.63
C PHE A 50 -29.10 -8.79 11.29
N GLU A 51 -28.55 -9.41 10.26
CA GLU A 51 -28.85 -10.77 9.85
C GLU A 51 -27.56 -11.58 9.92
N PRO A 52 -27.44 -12.55 10.82
CA PRO A 52 -26.25 -13.39 10.92
C PRO A 52 -26.07 -14.24 9.66
N TYR A 53 -24.82 -14.56 9.32
CA TYR A 53 -24.59 -15.56 8.29
C TYR A 53 -25.19 -16.90 8.71
N PRO A 54 -25.85 -17.63 7.78
CA PRO A 54 -26.28 -18.99 8.07
C PRO A 54 -25.06 -19.83 8.45
N GLU A 55 -25.27 -20.85 9.30
CA GLU A 55 -24.20 -21.81 9.61
C GLU A 55 -23.57 -22.30 8.30
N LEU A 56 -22.25 -22.16 8.20
CA LEU A 56 -21.52 -22.48 7.00
C LEU A 56 -21.77 -23.95 6.63
N SER A 57 -22.31 -24.17 5.44
CA SER A 57 -22.40 -25.50 4.85
C SER A 57 -20.99 -26.12 4.71
N LEU A 58 -20.92 -27.44 4.55
CA LEU A 58 -19.65 -28.12 4.24
C LEU A 58 -18.97 -27.53 3.00
N GLN A 59 -19.78 -27.12 2.01
CA GLN A 59 -19.27 -26.48 0.78
C GLN A 59 -18.66 -25.11 1.06
N ASP A 60 -19.26 -24.29 1.94
CA ASP A 60 -18.71 -23.00 2.30
C ASP A 60 -17.43 -23.13 3.13
N LYS A 61 -17.37 -24.14 4.00
CA LYS A 61 -16.13 -24.46 4.73
C LYS A 61 -15.01 -24.89 3.77
N LEU A 62 -15.32 -25.71 2.76
CA LEU A 62 -14.37 -26.07 1.70
C LEU A 62 -13.94 -24.87 0.86
N ASN A 63 -14.88 -23.98 0.52
CA ASN A 63 -14.56 -22.76 -0.22
C ASN A 63 -13.64 -21.81 0.59
N LYS A 64 -13.89 -21.67 1.90
CA LYS A 64 -12.98 -20.91 2.78
C LYS A 64 -11.59 -21.54 2.88
N LEU A 65 -11.52 -22.89 2.99
CA LEU A 65 -10.24 -23.61 2.97
C LEU A 65 -9.49 -23.41 1.65
N ASN A 66 -10.20 -23.47 0.52
CA ASN A 66 -9.59 -23.22 -0.79
C ASN A 66 -9.12 -21.77 -0.95
N GLN A 67 -9.87 -20.79 -0.44
CA GLN A 67 -9.45 -19.39 -0.41
C GLN A 67 -8.22 -19.18 0.47
N ALA A 68 -8.15 -19.83 1.63
CA ALA A 68 -6.98 -19.79 2.49
C ALA A 68 -5.74 -20.40 1.79
N ARG A 69 -5.89 -21.58 1.15
CA ARG A 69 -4.80 -22.16 0.35
C ARG A 69 -4.34 -21.25 -0.80
N GLN A 70 -5.27 -20.64 -1.51
CA GLN A 70 -4.93 -19.66 -2.55
C GLN A 70 -4.20 -18.45 -1.96
N ALA A 71 -4.58 -17.96 -0.79
CA ALA A 71 -3.87 -16.88 -0.09
C ALA A 71 -2.44 -17.30 0.29
N ASP A 72 -2.24 -18.55 0.72
CA ASP A 72 -0.90 -19.10 1.02
C ASP A 72 -0.06 -19.23 -0.25
N GLU A 73 -0.62 -19.70 -1.36
CA GLU A 73 0.04 -19.75 -2.67
C GLU A 73 0.42 -18.34 -3.17
N TYR A 74 -0.45 -17.34 -2.97
CA TYR A 74 -0.14 -15.94 -3.29
C TYR A 74 0.97 -15.38 -2.38
N HIS A 75 1.00 -15.77 -1.11
CA HIS A 75 2.06 -15.38 -0.19
C HIS A 75 3.40 -15.98 -0.61
N GLU A 76 3.44 -17.27 -0.96
CA GLU A 76 4.65 -17.92 -1.49
C GLU A 76 5.14 -17.22 -2.77
N TYR A 77 4.23 -16.86 -3.68
CA TYR A 77 4.59 -16.09 -4.88
C TYR A 77 5.14 -14.70 -4.54
N ALA A 78 4.59 -14.03 -3.52
CA ALA A 78 5.05 -12.70 -3.09
C ALA A 78 6.48 -12.74 -2.55
N THR A 79 6.88 -13.82 -1.92
CA THR A 79 8.22 -14.02 -1.34
C THR A 79 9.23 -14.62 -2.33
N THR A 80 8.77 -15.11 -3.48
CA THR A 80 9.64 -15.71 -4.51
C THR A 80 10.05 -14.65 -5.54
N LEU A 81 11.34 -14.38 -5.61
CA LEU A 81 11.88 -13.39 -6.56
C LEU A 81 11.84 -13.91 -8.00
N PRO A 82 11.43 -13.08 -8.98
CA PRO A 82 11.40 -13.43 -10.41
C PRO A 82 12.77 -13.82 -10.96
N GLN A 83 12.81 -14.92 -11.71
CA GLN A 83 14.01 -15.42 -12.37
C GLN A 83 14.00 -15.07 -13.88
N PRO A 84 15.16 -14.88 -14.53
CA PRO A 84 16.51 -14.94 -13.98
C PRO A 84 16.93 -13.69 -13.20
N VAL A 85 17.91 -13.85 -12.32
CA VAL A 85 18.52 -12.77 -11.53
C VAL A 85 19.84 -12.37 -12.15
N GLU A 86 20.04 -11.09 -12.49
CA GLU A 86 21.32 -10.56 -12.96
C GLU A 86 21.72 -9.36 -12.08
N PHE A 87 22.75 -9.54 -11.25
CA PHE A 87 23.28 -8.48 -10.39
C PHE A 87 24.38 -7.65 -11.05
N SER A 88 25.02 -8.16 -12.11
CA SER A 88 26.11 -7.45 -12.77
C SER A 88 25.58 -6.26 -13.56
N LEU A 89 25.77 -5.05 -13.04
CA LEU A 89 25.30 -3.80 -13.64
C LEU A 89 25.81 -3.59 -15.08
N SER A 90 26.98 -4.15 -15.44
CA SER A 90 27.52 -4.04 -16.79
C SER A 90 26.66 -4.73 -17.86
N LYS A 91 25.84 -5.71 -17.44
CA LYS A 91 24.94 -6.46 -18.33
C LYS A 91 23.52 -5.86 -18.41
N TRP A 92 23.23 -4.84 -17.60
CA TRP A 92 21.90 -4.22 -17.63
C TRP A 92 21.79 -3.22 -18.79
N PRO A 93 20.60 -3.06 -19.36
CA PRO A 93 20.34 -1.95 -20.27
C PRO A 93 20.63 -0.61 -19.59
N ILE A 94 21.18 0.34 -20.36
CA ILE A 94 21.58 1.63 -19.80
C ILE A 94 20.42 2.43 -19.20
N THR A 95 19.25 2.33 -19.80
CA THR A 95 18.02 3.00 -19.32
C THR A 95 17.64 2.61 -17.90
N HIS A 96 17.82 1.32 -17.56
CA HIS A 96 17.51 0.77 -16.26
C HIS A 96 18.46 1.29 -15.17
N ARG A 97 19.75 1.34 -15.48
CA ARG A 97 20.78 1.89 -14.59
C ARG A 97 20.61 3.39 -14.38
N VAL A 98 20.41 4.12 -15.48
CA VAL A 98 20.21 5.58 -15.45
C VAL A 98 19.00 5.96 -14.59
N TRP A 99 17.94 5.16 -14.61
CA TRP A 99 16.77 5.41 -13.77
C TRP A 99 17.12 5.34 -12.28
N LEU A 100 17.88 4.35 -11.83
CA LEU A 100 18.30 4.23 -10.43
C LEU A 100 19.26 5.37 -10.04
N HIS A 101 20.24 5.67 -10.90
CA HIS A 101 21.18 6.77 -10.63
C HIS A 101 20.51 8.13 -10.60
N LYS A 102 19.51 8.39 -11.47
CA LYS A 102 18.69 9.62 -11.40
C LYS A 102 17.88 9.72 -10.11
N ALA A 103 17.51 8.61 -9.51
CA ALA A 103 16.90 8.57 -8.19
C ALA A 103 17.93 8.64 -7.04
N GLY A 104 19.19 8.94 -7.34
CA GLY A 104 20.25 9.19 -6.37
C GLY A 104 20.89 7.93 -5.77
N LEU A 105 20.65 6.73 -6.34
CA LEU A 105 21.34 5.52 -5.89
C LEU A 105 22.72 5.41 -6.58
N ASN A 106 23.72 5.02 -5.83
CA ASN A 106 25.00 4.58 -6.34
C ASN A 106 25.04 3.04 -6.54
N ASN A 107 26.14 2.50 -7.02
CA ASN A 107 26.27 1.06 -7.27
C ASN A 107 26.23 0.23 -5.98
N ASP A 108 26.79 0.76 -4.89
CA ASP A 108 26.81 0.08 -3.60
C ASP A 108 25.39 0.04 -2.99
N ASP A 109 24.61 1.11 -3.14
CA ASP A 109 23.19 1.15 -2.75
C ASP A 109 22.40 0.07 -3.51
N ILE A 110 22.59 -0.06 -4.82
CA ILE A 110 21.91 -1.04 -5.66
C ILE A 110 22.24 -2.47 -5.19
N ALA A 111 23.52 -2.72 -4.90
CA ALA A 111 23.97 -4.03 -4.41
C ALA A 111 23.44 -4.32 -3.00
N MET A 112 23.52 -3.37 -2.07
CA MET A 112 23.04 -3.49 -0.70
C MET A 112 21.54 -3.78 -0.64
N LEU A 113 20.74 -3.14 -1.49
CA LEU A 113 19.30 -3.33 -1.59
C LEU A 113 18.91 -4.64 -2.31
N GLY A 114 19.86 -5.39 -2.84
CA GLY A 114 19.60 -6.60 -3.60
C GLY A 114 18.81 -6.34 -4.90
N ILE A 115 18.87 -5.12 -5.43
CA ILE A 115 18.18 -4.74 -6.67
C ILE A 115 18.87 -5.45 -7.84
N TYR A 116 18.10 -6.04 -8.73
CA TYR A 116 18.63 -6.78 -9.86
C TYR A 116 17.82 -6.56 -11.13
N TYR A 117 18.42 -6.96 -12.26
CA TYR A 117 17.75 -6.97 -13.56
C TYR A 117 17.22 -8.36 -13.88
N ASN A 118 15.97 -8.42 -14.31
CA ASN A 118 15.34 -9.62 -14.84
C ASN A 118 15.26 -9.51 -16.37
N SER A 119 16.11 -10.25 -17.06
CA SER A 119 16.20 -10.18 -18.54
C SER A 119 14.99 -10.80 -19.26
N LYS A 120 14.26 -11.73 -18.61
CA LYS A 120 13.07 -12.36 -19.19
C LYS A 120 11.90 -11.39 -19.33
N THR A 121 11.77 -10.48 -18.39
CA THR A 121 10.66 -9.50 -18.35
C THR A 121 11.10 -8.09 -18.74
N ASP A 122 12.42 -7.88 -18.91
CA ASP A 122 13.06 -6.58 -19.14
C ASP A 122 12.71 -5.57 -18.04
N ARG A 123 12.98 -5.94 -16.77
CA ARG A 123 12.60 -5.14 -15.59
C ARG A 123 13.69 -5.08 -14.55
N VAL A 124 13.72 -3.96 -13.83
CA VAL A 124 14.45 -3.83 -12.57
C VAL A 124 13.55 -4.33 -11.45
N VAL A 125 14.02 -5.30 -10.69
CA VAL A 125 13.30 -5.86 -9.53
C VAL A 125 13.83 -5.20 -8.26
N LEU A 126 12.89 -4.71 -7.45
CA LEU A 126 13.10 -4.05 -6.16
C LEU A 126 12.57 -4.97 -5.06
N PRO A 127 13.42 -5.76 -4.39
CA PRO A 127 13.00 -6.63 -3.30
C PRO A 127 12.58 -5.80 -2.07
N VAL A 128 11.49 -6.19 -1.43
CA VAL A 128 11.11 -5.65 -0.12
C VAL A 128 11.55 -6.65 0.93
N MET A 129 12.49 -6.22 1.77
CA MET A 129 13.09 -7.06 2.80
C MET A 129 12.48 -6.77 4.17
N ARG A 130 12.35 -7.80 5.01
CA ARG A 130 12.06 -7.72 6.44
C ARG A 130 12.79 -8.85 7.14
N ASP A 131 13.57 -8.55 8.16
CA ASP A 131 14.36 -9.54 8.91
C ASP A 131 15.17 -10.47 7.98
N GLU A 132 15.90 -9.86 7.03
CA GLU A 132 16.74 -10.53 6.02
C GLU A 132 15.97 -11.47 5.05
N ARG A 133 14.64 -11.42 5.04
CA ARG A 133 13.80 -12.21 4.15
C ARG A 133 13.05 -11.34 3.16
N VAL A 134 12.89 -11.83 1.95
CA VAL A 134 12.01 -11.20 0.96
C VAL A 134 10.57 -11.40 1.41
N VAL A 135 9.82 -10.31 1.59
CA VAL A 135 8.39 -10.34 1.93
C VAL A 135 7.51 -9.86 0.78
N TYR A 136 8.09 -9.14 -0.18
CA TYR A 136 7.41 -8.64 -1.37
C TYR A 136 8.43 -8.19 -2.42
N TRP A 137 7.98 -7.82 -3.60
CA TRP A 137 8.83 -7.19 -4.62
C TRP A 137 8.02 -6.37 -5.60
N GLN A 138 8.67 -5.39 -6.23
CA GLN A 138 8.14 -4.68 -7.39
C GLN A 138 9.11 -4.81 -8.56
N ALA A 139 8.61 -4.98 -9.77
CA ALA A 139 9.41 -5.04 -10.98
C ALA A 139 9.05 -3.90 -11.93
N ARG A 140 9.97 -2.93 -12.09
CA ARG A 140 9.83 -1.75 -12.92
C ARG A 140 10.27 -2.02 -14.35
N GLY A 141 9.37 -1.79 -15.31
CA GLY A 141 9.67 -1.78 -16.74
C GLY A 141 9.70 -0.38 -17.34
N PHE A 142 10.33 -0.25 -18.52
CA PHE A 142 10.50 1.01 -19.24
C PHE A 142 9.83 1.01 -20.62
N ASP A 143 9.31 -0.11 -21.04
CA ASP A 143 8.46 -0.24 -22.22
C ASP A 143 7.09 0.38 -21.93
N THR A 144 6.74 1.46 -22.61
CA THR A 144 5.48 2.19 -22.43
C THR A 144 4.25 1.44 -22.96
N SER A 145 4.45 0.39 -23.76
CA SER A 145 3.39 -0.48 -24.24
C SER A 145 2.91 -1.49 -23.20
N ARG A 146 3.63 -1.61 -22.08
CA ARG A 146 3.37 -2.57 -20.99
C ARG A 146 3.13 -1.86 -19.66
N ALA A 147 2.58 -2.61 -18.70
CA ALA A 147 2.41 -2.09 -17.35
C ALA A 147 3.75 -1.60 -16.76
N LYS A 148 3.73 -0.38 -16.22
CA LYS A 148 4.89 0.28 -15.61
C LYS A 148 5.52 -0.56 -14.50
N TYR A 149 4.69 -1.18 -13.66
CA TYR A 149 5.11 -2.10 -12.62
C TYR A 149 4.40 -3.45 -12.75
N ILE A 150 5.12 -4.52 -12.41
CA ILE A 150 4.56 -5.84 -12.14
C ILE A 150 4.90 -6.15 -10.68
N ASN A 151 3.91 -6.63 -9.93
CA ASN A 151 4.03 -6.96 -8.52
C ASN A 151 3.32 -8.28 -8.25
N PRO A 152 3.64 -8.99 -7.16
CA PRO A 152 2.79 -10.06 -6.66
C PRO A 152 1.37 -9.55 -6.41
N SER A 153 0.38 -10.36 -6.80
CA SER A 153 -1.03 -10.03 -6.57
C SER A 153 -1.43 -10.44 -5.16
N VAL A 154 -1.14 -9.60 -4.18
CA VAL A 154 -1.57 -9.78 -2.79
C VAL A 154 -2.56 -8.70 -2.41
N ALA A 155 -3.53 -9.04 -1.56
CA ALA A 155 -4.58 -8.11 -1.15
C ALA A 155 -4.04 -6.94 -0.32
N ASP A 156 -3.02 -7.19 0.49
CA ASP A 156 -2.45 -6.25 1.44
C ASP A 156 -0.90 -6.26 1.37
N PRO A 157 -0.31 -5.61 0.35
CA PRO A 157 1.14 -5.55 0.21
C PRO A 157 1.77 -4.78 1.38
N PRO A 158 2.92 -5.25 1.91
CA PRO A 158 3.63 -4.58 2.98
C PRO A 158 4.27 -3.27 2.48
N ALA A 159 4.59 -2.36 3.41
CA ALA A 159 5.46 -1.24 3.13
C ALA A 159 6.93 -1.69 3.03
N ALA A 160 7.69 -1.08 2.12
CA ALA A 160 9.15 -1.17 2.17
C ALA A 160 9.68 -0.12 3.14
N LYS A 161 10.49 -0.54 4.13
CA LYS A 161 10.95 0.30 5.23
C LYS A 161 12.45 0.54 5.13
N PHE A 162 12.87 1.77 5.38
CA PHE A 162 14.27 2.21 5.30
C PHE A 162 14.59 3.18 6.42
N GLY A 163 15.83 3.12 6.89
CA GLY A 163 16.35 4.01 7.92
C GLY A 163 15.73 3.81 9.29
N GLU A 164 16.13 4.68 10.20
CA GLU A 164 15.63 4.76 11.56
C GLU A 164 15.48 6.23 11.95
N GLY A 165 14.55 6.55 12.86
CA GLY A 165 14.35 7.93 13.28
C GLY A 165 13.24 8.11 14.31
N SER A 166 13.09 9.35 14.77
CA SER A 166 12.04 9.74 15.73
C SER A 166 10.69 10.04 15.07
N SER A 167 10.63 10.04 13.74
CA SER A 167 9.40 10.18 12.97
C SER A 167 9.39 9.19 11.82
N ILE A 168 8.20 8.72 11.42
CA ILE A 168 8.01 7.88 10.24
C ILE A 168 7.52 8.75 9.09
N VAL A 169 8.22 8.69 7.94
CA VAL A 169 7.80 9.36 6.71
C VAL A 169 7.19 8.34 5.75
N LEU A 170 5.93 8.54 5.38
CA LEU A 170 5.25 7.72 4.37
C LEU A 170 5.49 8.33 3.00
N THR A 171 6.04 7.56 2.08
CA THR A 171 6.25 7.95 0.68
C THR A 171 5.48 7.02 -0.26
N GLU A 172 5.32 7.43 -1.53
CA GLU A 172 4.58 6.63 -2.50
C GLU A 172 5.37 5.40 -2.97
N ASP A 173 6.65 5.58 -3.33
CA ASP A 173 7.45 4.57 -4.00
C ASP A 173 8.72 4.19 -3.23
N TYR A 174 9.27 3.03 -3.61
CA TYR A 174 10.45 2.41 -3.02
C TYR A 174 11.67 3.32 -2.98
N LEU A 175 11.98 4.02 -4.10
CA LEU A 175 13.18 4.84 -4.21
C LEU A 175 13.05 6.14 -3.41
N SER A 176 11.86 6.72 -3.35
CA SER A 176 11.56 7.87 -2.49
C SER A 176 11.75 7.52 -1.01
N ALA A 177 11.24 6.36 -0.56
CA ALA A 177 11.45 5.89 0.81
C ALA A 177 12.94 5.64 1.11
N PHE A 178 13.66 5.00 0.21
CA PHE A 178 15.10 4.79 0.39
C PHE A 178 15.86 6.11 0.54
N ARG A 179 15.58 7.10 -0.32
CA ARG A 179 16.23 8.42 -0.25
C ARG A 179 15.93 9.18 1.05
N VAL A 180 14.68 9.19 1.47
CA VAL A 180 14.26 9.81 2.74
C VAL A 180 14.80 9.00 3.93
N GLY A 181 14.85 7.67 3.80
CA GLY A 181 15.38 6.75 4.79
C GLY A 181 16.86 6.93 5.13
N GLN A 182 17.62 7.63 4.29
CA GLN A 182 19.00 8.06 4.61
C GLN A 182 19.06 9.16 5.71
N HIS A 183 17.90 9.73 6.09
CA HIS A 183 17.83 10.86 7.03
C HIS A 183 16.87 10.64 8.19
N THR A 184 15.90 9.74 8.08
CA THR A 184 14.92 9.37 9.10
C THR A 184 14.31 8.02 8.75
N GLU A 185 13.39 7.49 9.55
CA GLU A 185 12.63 6.29 9.17
C GLU A 185 11.63 6.64 8.06
N ALA A 186 11.64 5.89 6.96
CA ALA A 186 10.77 6.10 5.82
C ALA A 186 10.15 4.79 5.31
N TRP A 187 8.84 4.83 5.01
CA TRP A 187 8.06 3.69 4.54
C TRP A 187 7.45 3.97 3.18
N ALA A 188 7.77 3.16 2.18
CA ALA A 188 7.12 3.20 0.89
C ALA A 188 5.78 2.47 0.94
N LEU A 189 4.69 3.14 0.58
CA LEU A 189 3.36 2.53 0.46
C LEU A 189 3.24 1.61 -0.76
N LEU A 190 4.23 1.66 -1.66
CA LEU A 190 4.27 0.94 -2.94
C LEU A 190 3.03 1.23 -3.81
N GLY A 191 2.58 2.48 -3.75
CA GLY A 191 1.42 3.07 -4.38
C GLY A 191 0.89 4.23 -3.55
N THR A 192 -0.26 4.80 -3.93
CA THR A 192 -0.79 6.02 -3.29
C THR A 192 -1.67 5.74 -2.06
N ALA A 193 -2.12 4.50 -1.85
CA ALA A 193 -3.11 4.18 -0.82
C ALA A 193 -2.45 3.59 0.43
N LEU A 194 -2.82 4.10 1.61
CA LEU A 194 -2.49 3.48 2.89
C LEU A 194 -3.29 2.17 3.04
N LYS A 195 -2.59 1.05 3.03
CA LYS A 195 -3.15 -0.30 3.13
C LYS A 195 -3.47 -0.68 4.58
N PRO A 196 -4.46 -1.58 4.81
CA PRO A 196 -4.83 -1.99 6.17
C PRO A 196 -3.69 -2.56 7.00
N GLY A 197 -2.82 -3.41 6.44
CA GLY A 197 -1.66 -3.96 7.13
C GLY A 197 -0.66 -2.88 7.52
N VAL A 198 -0.37 -1.94 6.61
CA VAL A 198 0.52 -0.80 6.91
C VAL A 198 -0.09 0.09 7.99
N LEU A 199 -1.41 0.36 7.93
CA LEU A 199 -2.11 1.09 8.99
C LEU A 199 -1.96 0.37 10.33
N SER A 200 -2.20 -0.95 10.36
CA SER A 200 -2.07 -1.75 11.59
C SER A 200 -0.67 -1.67 12.21
N GLU A 201 0.38 -1.64 11.38
CA GLU A 201 1.76 -1.48 11.85
C GLU A 201 2.05 -0.05 12.36
N LEU A 202 1.35 0.98 11.87
CA LEU A 202 1.49 2.36 12.33
C LEU A 202 0.73 2.65 13.63
N LEU A 203 -0.32 1.89 13.96
CA LEU A 203 -1.14 2.14 15.14
C LEU A 203 -0.38 2.10 16.48
N PRO A 204 0.59 1.20 16.74
CA PRO A 204 1.39 1.21 17.96
C PRO A 204 2.35 2.39 18.06
N TYR A 205 2.75 3.00 16.92
CA TYR A 205 3.73 4.07 16.90
C TYR A 205 3.20 5.34 17.59
N GLN A 206 4.01 5.93 18.50
CA GLN A 206 3.60 7.09 19.31
C GLN A 206 4.18 8.43 18.81
N GLY A 207 5.10 8.39 17.84
CA GLY A 207 5.72 9.58 17.27
C GLY A 207 4.88 10.22 16.17
N THR A 208 5.44 11.24 15.54
CA THR A 208 4.80 11.93 14.41
C THR A 208 4.94 11.12 13.13
N ILE A 209 3.85 10.94 12.42
CA ILE A 209 3.83 10.35 11.08
C ILE A 209 3.79 11.51 10.07
N LYS A 210 4.81 11.57 9.22
CA LYS A 210 4.89 12.55 8.14
C LYS A 210 4.45 11.90 6.84
N ILE A 211 3.62 12.55 6.03
CA ILE A 211 3.14 12.03 4.75
C ILE A 211 3.73 12.87 3.63
N TRP A 212 4.55 12.24 2.80
CA TRP A 212 5.23 12.87 1.68
C TRP A 212 5.08 12.05 0.41
N LEU A 213 3.92 12.14 -0.21
CA LEU A 213 3.63 11.49 -1.50
C LEU A 213 4.03 12.41 -2.67
N ASP A 214 4.01 11.85 -3.87
CA ASP A 214 4.38 12.56 -5.09
C ASP A 214 3.51 13.83 -5.27
N PRO A 215 4.02 14.91 -5.89
CA PRO A 215 3.35 16.20 -5.95
C PRO A 215 2.17 16.25 -6.92
N ASP A 216 1.86 15.16 -7.60
CA ASP A 216 0.73 15.09 -8.52
C ASP A 216 -0.63 15.09 -7.79
N PHE A 217 -1.71 15.24 -8.56
CA PHE A 217 -3.07 15.30 -8.00
C PHE A 217 -3.45 14.02 -7.24
N ALA A 218 -3.04 12.85 -7.74
CA ALA A 218 -3.36 11.57 -7.14
C ALA A 218 -2.64 11.41 -5.79
N GLY A 219 -1.33 11.65 -5.74
CA GLY A 219 -0.53 11.61 -4.51
C GLY A 219 -1.06 12.57 -3.45
N GLN A 220 -1.34 13.83 -3.83
CA GLN A 220 -1.84 14.84 -2.90
C GLN A 220 -3.25 14.52 -2.37
N SER A 221 -4.13 13.99 -3.21
CA SER A 221 -5.47 13.56 -2.78
C SER A 221 -5.40 12.37 -1.81
N LYS A 222 -4.61 11.35 -2.16
CA LYS A 222 -4.45 10.15 -1.34
C LYS A 222 -3.67 10.42 -0.05
N GLY A 223 -2.72 11.33 -0.07
CA GLY A 223 -2.03 11.81 1.12
C GLY A 223 -3.00 12.42 2.14
N ARG A 224 -3.94 13.29 1.68
CA ARG A 224 -4.99 13.85 2.55
C ARG A 224 -5.93 12.78 3.11
N ASP A 225 -6.29 11.78 2.31
CA ASP A 225 -7.12 10.65 2.77
C ASP A 225 -6.40 9.85 3.85
N ALA A 226 -5.11 9.52 3.65
CA ALA A 226 -4.28 8.82 4.62
C ALA A 226 -4.11 9.64 5.91
N ALA A 227 -3.87 10.96 5.80
CA ALA A 227 -3.76 11.85 6.96
C ALA A 227 -5.06 11.89 7.78
N ARG A 228 -6.20 12.00 7.10
CA ARG A 228 -7.51 11.98 7.75
C ARG A 228 -7.73 10.68 8.50
N LEU A 229 -7.44 9.54 7.85
CA LEU A 229 -7.58 8.21 8.44
C LEU A 229 -6.71 8.07 9.69
N LEU A 230 -5.41 8.38 9.61
CA LEU A 230 -4.49 8.28 10.73
C LEU A 230 -4.90 9.19 11.91
N ARG A 231 -5.35 10.41 11.62
CA ARG A 231 -5.88 11.32 12.66
C ARG A 231 -7.13 10.77 13.34
N THR A 232 -8.00 10.04 12.64
CA THR A 232 -9.16 9.37 13.24
C THR A 232 -8.73 8.33 14.29
N TYR A 233 -7.54 7.73 14.11
CA TYR A 233 -6.93 6.84 15.12
C TYR A 233 -6.04 7.59 16.15
N GLY A 234 -6.16 8.91 16.25
CA GLY A 234 -5.44 9.71 17.24
C GLY A 234 -3.95 9.92 16.93
N LYS A 235 -3.50 9.69 15.70
CA LYS A 235 -2.09 9.87 15.35
C LYS A 235 -1.76 11.35 15.07
N SER A 236 -0.55 11.76 15.51
CA SER A 236 0.04 13.04 15.09
C SER A 236 0.48 12.92 13.64
N VAL A 237 -0.06 13.76 12.76
CA VAL A 237 0.22 13.67 11.32
C VAL A 237 0.54 15.04 10.73
N VAL A 238 1.67 15.12 10.06
CA VAL A 238 2.15 16.27 9.28
C VAL A 238 2.16 15.91 7.80
N MET A 239 1.76 16.86 6.94
CA MET A 239 1.86 16.71 5.49
C MET A 239 3.11 17.47 5.02
N LEU A 240 4.03 16.76 4.36
CA LEU A 240 5.18 17.36 3.71
C LEU A 240 4.90 17.58 2.22
N HIS A 241 5.46 18.62 1.66
CA HIS A 241 5.28 19.01 0.26
C HIS A 241 6.61 19.35 -0.41
N SER A 242 6.74 18.98 -1.67
CA SER A 242 7.84 19.35 -2.55
C SER A 242 7.32 19.56 -3.97
N ASP A 243 8.10 20.23 -4.81
CA ASP A 243 7.80 20.46 -6.23
C ASP A 243 8.14 19.24 -7.11
N ARG A 244 8.89 18.29 -6.57
CA ARG A 244 9.34 17.05 -7.24
C ARG A 244 9.17 15.86 -6.31
N ASP A 245 9.19 14.64 -6.91
CA ASP A 245 9.21 13.39 -6.14
C ASP A 245 10.40 13.40 -5.16
N PRO A 246 10.27 12.89 -3.92
CA PRO A 246 11.35 12.88 -2.93
C PRO A 246 12.66 12.25 -3.44
N LYS A 247 12.58 11.21 -4.29
CA LYS A 247 13.75 10.56 -4.91
C LYS A 247 14.56 11.46 -5.85
N LEU A 248 13.99 12.57 -6.33
CA LEU A 248 14.64 13.50 -7.24
C LEU A 248 15.27 14.70 -6.52
N LEU A 249 15.10 14.79 -5.21
CA LEU A 249 15.66 15.84 -4.37
C LEU A 249 17.09 15.51 -3.94
N SER A 250 17.90 16.52 -3.72
CA SER A 250 19.21 16.39 -3.08
C SER A 250 19.05 16.05 -1.58
N SER A 251 20.11 15.54 -0.97
CA SER A 251 20.12 15.27 0.48
C SER A 251 19.88 16.50 1.33
N SER A 252 20.34 17.69 0.89
CA SER A 252 20.07 18.96 1.59
C SER A 252 18.60 19.33 1.51
N GLU A 253 18.00 19.31 0.32
CA GLU A 253 16.56 19.59 0.14
C GLU A 253 15.69 18.66 0.98
N ILE A 254 16.02 17.35 1.02
CA ILE A 254 15.30 16.39 1.87
C ILE A 254 15.39 16.78 3.35
N LYS A 255 16.60 17.11 3.84
CA LYS A 255 16.80 17.54 5.24
C LYS A 255 16.04 18.83 5.56
N ASP A 256 16.10 19.81 4.68
CA ASP A 256 15.41 21.10 4.87
C ASP A 256 13.90 20.90 5.00
N ILE A 257 13.31 20.05 4.15
CA ILE A 257 11.87 19.73 4.20
C ILE A 257 11.53 18.91 5.47
N LEU A 258 12.39 17.97 5.89
CA LEU A 258 12.17 17.20 7.11
C LEU A 258 12.24 18.05 8.38
N CYS A 259 13.01 19.16 8.37
CA CYS A 259 13.20 20.06 9.49
C CYS A 259 12.26 21.30 9.46
N ALA A 260 11.45 21.49 8.42
CA ALA A 260 10.59 22.65 8.22
C ALA A 260 9.29 22.62 9.06
N ASP A 261 9.24 21.90 10.18
CA ASP A 261 8.08 21.76 11.10
C ASP A 261 8.05 22.85 12.17
#